data_4d5b0c8dc3ef48b3f3ae504e124d18d6
#
_entry.id   4d5b0c8dc3ef48b3f3ae504e124d18d6
#
_cell.length_a   1.000
_cell.length_b   1.000
_cell.length_c   1.000
_cell.angle_alpha   90.00
_cell.angle_beta   90.00
_cell.angle_gamma   90.00
#
_symmetry.space_group_name_H-M   'P 1'
#
loop_
_entity.id
_entity.type
_entity.pdbx_description
1 polymer ?
#
loop_
_entity_poly.entity_id
_entity_poly.type
_entity_poly.pdbx_seq_one_letter_code
_entity_poly.pdbx_strand_id
1 'polypeptide(L)'
;MCENHVQQLVAIDFLVVPTVSFRLLFVFVVLGHHRRHAIHFNVTAHPTAEWTGRDIAEAFPWDSAPCYLLHDRDSIYGAAFRQRVGEMGIREVLTAPRSPWQNPYAERFIGSLRRECLDHIVVFNEASLRHILKAYVEYYEHSRTHLALEKDAPKSRAIQPRETGIVVELPQVGGLHHRYERRAA
;
A
#
# COMPACT_ATOMS: atom_id res chain seq x y z
N MET A 1 9.60 -3.04 29.80
CA MET A 1 10.20 -2.78 28.47
C MET A 1 9.04 -2.59 27.51
N CYS A 2 8.79 -1.38 27.04
CA CYS A 2 7.77 -1.18 26.00
C CYS A 2 8.37 -1.69 24.69
N GLU A 3 8.01 -2.89 24.29
CA GLU A 3 8.32 -3.37 22.94
C GLU A 3 7.69 -2.44 21.93
N ASN A 4 8.46 -2.06 20.94
CA ASN A 4 8.03 -1.11 19.92
C ASN A 4 7.05 -1.82 18.95
N HIS A 5 5.77 -1.86 19.33
CA HIS A 5 4.71 -2.52 18.56
C HIS A 5 4.48 -1.96 17.16
N VAL A 6 5.11 -0.84 16.80
CA VAL A 6 5.03 -0.22 15.46
C VAL A 6 5.48 -1.16 14.36
N GLN A 7 6.44 -2.04 14.62
CA GLN A 7 6.92 -3.04 13.65
C GLN A 7 5.91 -4.16 13.39
N GLN A 8 4.97 -4.36 14.31
CA GLN A 8 3.96 -5.41 14.30
C GLN A 8 2.56 -4.88 13.99
N LEU A 9 2.45 -3.58 13.69
CA LEU A 9 1.20 -2.93 13.35
C LEU A 9 1.08 -2.75 11.84
N VAL A 10 -0.01 -3.25 11.31
CA VAL A 10 -0.40 -3.09 9.91
C VAL A 10 -1.73 -2.36 9.85
N ALA A 11 -1.87 -1.47 8.88
CA ALA A 11 -3.10 -0.78 8.57
C ALA A 11 -3.68 -1.30 7.26
N ILE A 12 -5.00 -1.40 7.20
CA ILE A 12 -5.72 -1.68 5.97
C ILE A 12 -6.75 -0.59 5.69
N ASP A 13 -7.03 -0.40 4.41
CA ASP A 13 -8.01 0.58 3.98
C ASP A 13 -8.48 0.28 2.55
N PHE A 14 -9.58 0.92 2.14
CA PHE A 14 -10.11 0.84 0.79
C PHE A 14 -10.05 2.19 0.08
N LEU A 15 -9.74 2.12 -1.20
CA LEU A 15 -9.76 3.23 -2.13
C LEU A 15 -10.72 2.90 -3.26
N VAL A 16 -11.65 3.81 -3.58
CA VAL A 16 -12.56 3.65 -4.71
C VAL A 16 -12.00 4.38 -5.93
N VAL A 17 -11.96 3.68 -7.07
CA VAL A 17 -11.46 4.19 -8.35
C VAL A 17 -12.53 4.00 -9.43
N PRO A 18 -13.04 5.07 -10.05
CA PRO A 18 -13.97 4.95 -11.15
C PRO A 18 -13.23 4.55 -12.44
N THR A 19 -13.85 3.70 -13.25
CA THR A 19 -13.38 3.39 -14.60
C THR A 19 -13.92 4.38 -15.63
N VAL A 20 -13.37 4.37 -16.84
CA VAL A 20 -13.89 5.15 -17.99
C VAL A 20 -15.37 4.88 -18.32
N SER A 21 -15.87 3.70 -17.97
CA SER A 21 -17.28 3.31 -18.10
C SER A 21 -18.11 3.59 -16.86
N PHE A 22 -17.62 4.40 -15.92
CA PHE A 22 -18.26 4.75 -14.64
C PHE A 22 -18.53 3.57 -13.70
N ARG A 23 -17.91 2.43 -13.92
CA ARG A 23 -17.94 1.32 -12.96
C ARG A 23 -16.95 1.61 -11.84
N LEU A 24 -17.34 1.33 -10.61
CA LEU A 24 -16.48 1.52 -9.45
C LEU A 24 -15.64 0.26 -9.21
N LEU A 25 -14.34 0.46 -9.03
CA LEU A 25 -13.42 -0.55 -8.56
C LEU A 25 -12.95 -0.19 -7.15
N PHE A 26 -12.80 -1.20 -6.32
CA PHE A 26 -12.31 -1.09 -4.96
C PHE A 26 -10.89 -1.63 -4.90
N VAL A 27 -9.99 -0.82 -4.40
CA VAL A 27 -8.60 -1.20 -4.16
C VAL A 27 -8.43 -1.42 -2.67
N PHE A 28 -8.16 -2.63 -2.27
CA PHE A 28 -7.75 -2.98 -0.93
C PHE A 28 -6.25 -2.74 -0.79
N VAL A 29 -5.82 -2.06 0.27
CA VAL A 29 -4.40 -1.82 0.55
C VAL A 29 -4.04 -2.31 1.94
N VAL A 30 -2.87 -2.92 2.06
CA VAL A 30 -2.28 -3.41 3.30
C VAL A 30 -0.94 -2.72 3.50
N LEU A 31 -0.83 -1.92 4.54
CA LEU A 31 0.31 -1.05 4.79
C LEU A 31 0.97 -1.34 6.14
N GLY A 32 2.23 -1.70 6.14
CA GLY A 32 3.04 -1.82 7.35
C GLY A 32 3.39 -0.45 7.92
N HIS A 33 3.21 -0.26 9.22
CA HIS A 33 3.58 0.99 9.88
C HIS A 33 5.10 1.20 9.92
N HIS A 34 5.87 0.11 10.09
CA HIS A 34 7.32 0.17 9.98
C HIS A 34 7.73 0.56 8.56
N ARG A 35 8.48 1.66 8.42
CA ARG A 35 8.94 2.23 7.15
C ARG A 35 7.84 2.45 6.10
N ARG A 36 6.57 2.31 6.44
CA ARG A 36 5.40 2.56 5.56
C ARG A 36 5.36 1.67 4.31
N HIS A 37 5.75 0.41 4.44
CA HIS A 37 5.71 -0.56 3.36
C HIS A 37 4.30 -0.80 2.85
N ALA A 38 4.10 -0.74 1.55
CA ALA A 38 2.92 -1.27 0.89
C ALA A 38 3.08 -2.79 0.74
N ILE A 39 2.58 -3.54 1.74
CA ILE A 39 2.77 -4.99 1.86
C ILE A 39 2.01 -5.72 0.76
N HIS A 40 0.74 -5.33 0.57
CA HIS A 40 -0.15 -5.97 -0.39
C HIS A 40 -1.19 -4.97 -0.91
N PHE A 41 -1.68 -5.20 -2.11
CA PHE A 41 -2.89 -4.57 -2.64
C PHE A 41 -3.64 -5.55 -3.52
N ASN A 42 -4.94 -5.37 -3.61
CA ASN A 42 -5.76 -6.11 -4.55
C ASN A 42 -6.93 -5.23 -5.05
N VAL A 43 -7.53 -5.62 -6.18
CA VAL A 43 -8.60 -4.87 -6.83
C VAL A 43 -9.80 -5.78 -7.05
N THR A 44 -10.99 -5.27 -6.79
CA THR A 44 -12.24 -5.97 -7.08
C THR A 44 -13.36 -4.98 -7.43
N ALA A 45 -14.33 -5.41 -8.21
CA ALA A 45 -15.59 -4.69 -8.38
C ALA A 45 -16.62 -5.02 -7.28
N HIS A 46 -16.39 -6.10 -6.51
CA HIS A 46 -17.35 -6.63 -5.53
C HIS A 46 -16.63 -6.97 -4.22
N PRO A 47 -16.32 -5.98 -3.38
CA PRO A 47 -15.70 -6.23 -2.09
C PRO A 47 -16.70 -6.90 -1.13
N THR A 48 -16.33 -8.08 -0.64
CA THR A 48 -17.10 -8.79 0.40
C THR A 48 -16.18 -9.14 1.57
N ALA A 49 -16.77 -9.44 2.73
CA ALA A 49 -16.00 -9.85 3.91
C ALA A 49 -15.16 -11.12 3.67
N GLU A 50 -15.68 -12.06 2.88
CA GLU A 50 -14.98 -13.28 2.48
C GLU A 50 -13.78 -12.96 1.57
N TRP A 51 -13.99 -12.05 0.59
CA TRP A 51 -12.93 -11.62 -0.30
C TRP A 51 -11.83 -10.90 0.48
N THR A 52 -12.19 -9.95 1.34
CA THR A 52 -11.24 -9.20 2.17
C THR A 52 -10.49 -10.12 3.15
N GLY A 53 -11.19 -11.12 3.73
CA GLY A 53 -10.58 -12.11 4.61
C GLY A 53 -9.60 -13.04 3.88
N ARG A 54 -9.82 -13.36 2.62
CA ARG A 54 -8.86 -14.11 1.80
C ARG A 54 -7.65 -13.23 1.46
N ASP A 55 -7.87 -11.99 1.05
CA ASP A 55 -6.80 -11.08 0.68
C ASP A 55 -5.85 -10.77 1.86
N ILE A 56 -6.36 -10.63 3.08
CA ILE A 56 -5.49 -10.45 4.24
C ILE A 56 -4.65 -11.70 4.51
N ALA A 57 -5.18 -12.90 4.27
CA ALA A 57 -4.42 -14.12 4.39
C ALA A 57 -3.33 -14.25 3.31
N GLU A 58 -3.61 -13.79 2.08
CA GLU A 58 -2.62 -13.74 0.99
C GLU A 58 -1.50 -12.72 1.26
N ALA A 59 -1.83 -11.61 1.94
CA ALA A 59 -0.83 -10.61 2.33
C ALA A 59 0.20 -11.13 3.34
N PHE A 60 -0.16 -12.15 4.14
CA PHE A 60 0.67 -12.69 5.21
C PHE A 60 0.76 -14.22 5.13
N PRO A 61 1.52 -14.74 4.17
CA PRO A 61 1.74 -16.19 4.05
C PRO A 61 2.58 -16.70 5.23
N TRP A 62 2.29 -17.92 5.65
CA TRP A 62 2.99 -18.63 6.72
C TRP A 62 2.91 -17.87 8.06
N ASP A 63 4.00 -17.80 8.79
CA ASP A 63 4.11 -17.16 10.12
C ASP A 63 4.41 -15.65 10.06
N SER A 64 4.08 -14.98 8.95
CA SER A 64 4.36 -13.55 8.77
C SER A 64 3.26 -12.60 9.26
N ALA A 65 2.21 -13.13 9.91
CA ALA A 65 1.08 -12.36 10.36
C ALA A 65 1.49 -11.28 11.39
N PRO A 66 0.96 -10.05 11.29
CA PRO A 66 1.24 -8.99 12.25
C PRO A 66 0.52 -9.26 13.57
N CYS A 67 0.97 -8.66 14.68
CA CYS A 67 0.24 -8.75 15.94
C CYS A 67 -1.03 -7.90 15.96
N TYR A 68 -1.04 -6.77 15.24
CA TYR A 68 -2.12 -5.79 15.26
C TYR A 68 -2.52 -5.38 13.83
N LEU A 69 -3.83 -5.30 13.60
CA LEU A 69 -4.42 -4.85 12.35
C LEU A 69 -5.34 -3.65 12.61
N LEU A 70 -4.97 -2.49 12.11
CA LEU A 70 -5.72 -1.25 12.22
C LEU A 70 -6.65 -1.09 11.02
N HIS A 71 -7.94 -0.89 11.27
CA HIS A 71 -8.93 -0.56 10.24
C HIS A 71 -10.12 0.20 10.82
N ASP A 72 -10.99 0.70 9.95
CA ASP A 72 -12.23 1.33 10.36
C ASP A 72 -13.35 0.32 10.61
N ARG A 73 -14.58 0.80 10.77
CA ARG A 73 -15.77 0.00 11.08
C ARG A 73 -16.64 -0.25 9.84
N ASP A 74 -16.05 -0.24 8.63
CA ASP A 74 -16.82 -0.52 7.44
C ASP A 74 -17.41 -1.96 7.47
N SER A 75 -18.57 -2.12 6.88
CA SER A 75 -19.28 -3.40 6.76
C SER A 75 -18.51 -4.44 5.94
N ILE A 76 -17.58 -4.01 5.09
CA ILE A 76 -16.66 -4.86 4.34
C ILE A 76 -15.80 -5.73 5.29
N TYR A 77 -15.55 -5.26 6.51
CA TYR A 77 -14.86 -6.01 7.57
C TYR A 77 -15.85 -6.80 8.43
N GLY A 78 -16.78 -7.52 7.77
CA GLY A 78 -17.83 -8.31 8.39
C GLY A 78 -17.36 -9.56 9.11
N ALA A 79 -18.31 -10.43 9.50
CA ALA A 79 -18.03 -11.61 10.33
C ALA A 79 -16.98 -12.55 9.73
N ALA A 80 -17.05 -12.84 8.43
CA ALA A 80 -16.09 -13.72 7.75
C ALA A 80 -14.65 -13.16 7.77
N PHE A 81 -14.49 -11.85 7.58
CA PHE A 81 -13.19 -11.18 7.72
C PHE A 81 -12.64 -11.33 9.15
N ARG A 82 -13.45 -10.98 10.17
CA ARG A 82 -13.03 -11.04 11.58
C ARG A 82 -12.68 -12.47 12.01
N GLN A 83 -13.45 -13.45 11.55
CA GLN A 83 -13.13 -14.85 11.79
C GLN A 83 -11.74 -15.18 11.24
N ARG A 84 -11.46 -14.82 9.98
CA ARG A 84 -10.16 -15.08 9.35
C ARG A 84 -9.01 -14.39 10.08
N VAL A 85 -9.16 -13.12 10.44
CA VAL A 85 -8.16 -12.35 11.20
C VAL A 85 -7.89 -13.01 12.58
N GLY A 86 -8.97 -13.47 13.26
CA GLY A 86 -8.86 -14.18 14.53
C GLY A 86 -8.13 -15.52 14.40
N GLU A 87 -8.40 -16.30 13.34
CA GLU A 87 -7.71 -17.57 13.02
C GLU A 87 -6.21 -17.37 12.78
N MET A 88 -5.82 -16.20 12.24
CA MET A 88 -4.42 -15.81 12.04
C MET A 88 -3.75 -15.29 13.33
N GLY A 89 -4.46 -15.23 14.46
CA GLY A 89 -3.94 -14.72 15.73
C GLY A 89 -3.72 -13.19 15.77
N ILE A 90 -4.28 -12.45 14.83
CA ILE A 90 -4.14 -11.00 14.71
C ILE A 90 -5.16 -10.31 15.62
N ARG A 91 -4.74 -9.27 16.34
CA ARG A 91 -5.63 -8.41 17.12
C ARG A 91 -6.11 -7.23 16.30
N GLU A 92 -7.42 -7.09 16.15
CA GLU A 92 -8.02 -5.93 15.49
C GLU A 92 -7.93 -4.68 16.37
N VAL A 93 -7.53 -3.57 15.78
CA VAL A 93 -7.53 -2.23 16.35
C VAL A 93 -8.50 -1.39 15.53
N LEU A 94 -9.66 -1.09 16.11
CA LEU A 94 -10.69 -0.33 15.38
C LEU A 94 -10.52 1.17 15.61
N THR A 95 -10.55 1.95 14.53
CA THR A 95 -10.62 3.40 14.65
C THR A 95 -11.96 3.84 15.26
N ALA A 96 -11.98 5.00 15.91
CA ALA A 96 -13.23 5.59 16.36
C ALA A 96 -14.11 5.97 15.14
N PRO A 97 -15.44 5.95 15.27
CA PRO A 97 -16.31 6.34 14.18
C PRO A 97 -15.98 7.74 13.64
N ARG A 98 -15.93 7.88 12.31
CA ARG A 98 -15.60 9.14 11.61
C ARG A 98 -14.26 9.77 12.00
N SER A 99 -13.26 8.94 12.30
CA SER A 99 -11.93 9.38 12.75
C SER A 99 -10.81 8.91 11.79
N PRO A 100 -10.80 9.33 10.51
CA PRO A 100 -9.80 8.88 9.54
C PRO A 100 -8.37 9.21 9.97
N TRP A 101 -8.17 10.30 10.73
CA TRP A 101 -6.85 10.68 11.27
C TRP A 101 -6.22 9.60 12.18
N GLN A 102 -6.98 8.61 12.63
CA GLN A 102 -6.47 7.48 13.41
C GLN A 102 -5.80 6.41 12.53
N ASN A 103 -5.97 6.49 11.18
CA ASN A 103 -5.25 5.67 10.20
C ASN A 103 -4.37 6.53 9.26
N PRO A 104 -3.49 7.38 9.81
CA PRO A 104 -2.81 8.42 9.03
C PRO A 104 -1.86 7.89 7.96
N TYR A 105 -1.35 6.68 8.12
CA TYR A 105 -0.41 6.10 7.15
C TYR A 105 -1.12 5.57 5.91
N ALA A 106 -2.24 4.87 6.08
CA ALA A 106 -3.05 4.41 4.96
C ALA A 106 -3.67 5.59 4.21
N GLU A 107 -4.23 6.56 4.92
CA GLU A 107 -4.75 7.81 4.34
C GLU A 107 -3.70 8.57 3.52
N ARG A 108 -2.47 8.67 4.05
CA ARG A 108 -1.38 9.34 3.35
C ARG A 108 -0.91 8.57 2.13
N PHE A 109 -0.83 7.24 2.21
CA PHE A 109 -0.52 6.39 1.07
C PHE A 109 -1.56 6.56 -0.04
N ILE A 110 -2.84 6.44 0.30
CA ILE A 110 -3.98 6.62 -0.63
C ILE A 110 -3.95 8.03 -1.25
N GLY A 111 -3.73 9.05 -0.43
CA GLY A 111 -3.62 10.43 -0.91
C GLY A 111 -2.43 10.64 -1.87
N SER A 112 -1.31 9.99 -1.64
CA SER A 112 -0.15 10.02 -2.55
C SER A 112 -0.46 9.27 -3.84
N LEU A 113 -1.02 8.05 -3.75
CA LEU A 113 -1.42 7.25 -4.90
C LEU A 113 -2.39 8.01 -5.82
N ARG A 114 -3.37 8.73 -5.26
CA ARG A 114 -4.27 9.57 -6.05
C ARG A 114 -3.51 10.67 -6.77
N ARG A 115 -2.88 11.57 -6.03
CA ARG A 115 -2.24 12.77 -6.58
C ARG A 115 -1.07 12.47 -7.51
N GLU A 116 -0.32 11.42 -7.25
CA GLU A 116 0.91 11.11 -7.97
C GLU A 116 0.70 10.11 -9.12
N CYS A 117 -0.46 9.44 -9.18
CA CYS A 117 -0.72 8.42 -10.18
C CYS A 117 -2.15 8.47 -10.73
N LEU A 118 -3.17 8.17 -9.90
CA LEU A 118 -4.52 7.91 -10.39
C LEU A 118 -5.20 9.13 -11.02
N ASP A 119 -4.89 10.35 -10.55
CA ASP A 119 -5.44 11.60 -11.10
C ASP A 119 -4.88 11.94 -12.49
N HIS A 120 -3.85 11.22 -12.95
CA HIS A 120 -3.16 11.46 -14.23
C HIS A 120 -3.42 10.37 -15.28
N ILE A 121 -4.26 9.38 -14.98
CA ILE A 121 -4.47 8.22 -15.86
C ILE A 121 -5.95 7.88 -15.99
N VAL A 122 -6.27 7.17 -17.08
CA VAL A 122 -7.62 6.62 -17.31
C VAL A 122 -7.60 5.13 -17.02
N VAL A 123 -8.49 4.71 -16.13
CA VAL A 123 -8.66 3.30 -15.75
C VAL A 123 -9.76 2.66 -16.59
N PHE A 124 -9.43 1.60 -17.33
CA PHE A 124 -10.40 0.90 -18.19
C PHE A 124 -11.11 -0.25 -17.47
N ASN A 125 -10.38 -1.05 -16.70
CA ASN A 125 -10.89 -2.25 -16.02
C ASN A 125 -9.97 -2.65 -14.87
N GLU A 126 -10.32 -3.74 -14.16
CA GLU A 126 -9.51 -4.27 -13.05
C GLU A 126 -8.06 -4.61 -13.47
N ALA A 127 -7.87 -5.24 -14.64
CA ALA A 127 -6.55 -5.64 -15.10
C ALA A 127 -5.65 -4.42 -15.36
N SER A 128 -6.19 -3.37 -15.99
CA SER A 128 -5.46 -2.11 -16.22
C SER A 128 -5.12 -1.44 -14.88
N LEU A 129 -6.06 -1.39 -13.93
CA LEU A 129 -5.81 -0.81 -12.61
C LEU A 129 -4.75 -1.60 -11.83
N ARG A 130 -4.80 -2.94 -11.84
CA ARG A 130 -3.76 -3.78 -11.21
C ARG A 130 -2.37 -3.51 -11.77
N HIS A 131 -2.27 -3.39 -13.10
CA HIS A 131 -1.00 -3.09 -13.77
C HIS A 131 -0.44 -1.73 -13.33
N ILE A 132 -1.28 -0.71 -13.29
CA ILE A 132 -0.92 0.64 -12.86
C ILE A 132 -0.47 0.65 -11.39
N LEU A 133 -1.26 0.02 -10.51
CA LEU A 133 -0.94 -0.06 -9.08
C LEU A 133 0.37 -0.80 -8.83
N LYS A 134 0.63 -1.88 -9.57
CA LYS A 134 1.91 -2.61 -9.47
C LYS A 134 3.09 -1.71 -9.80
N ALA A 135 3.00 -0.94 -10.88
CA ALA A 135 4.05 0.00 -11.26
C ALA A 135 4.23 1.12 -10.21
N TYR A 136 3.11 1.65 -9.66
CA TYR A 136 3.18 2.68 -8.63
C TYR A 136 3.76 2.15 -7.31
N VAL A 137 3.33 0.97 -6.85
CA VAL A 137 3.85 0.36 -5.61
C VAL A 137 5.34 0.06 -5.74
N GLU A 138 5.80 -0.42 -6.90
CA GLU A 138 7.23 -0.61 -7.16
C GLU A 138 8.02 0.72 -7.06
N TYR A 139 7.49 1.78 -7.66
CA TYR A 139 8.07 3.13 -7.53
C TYR A 139 8.04 3.61 -6.07
N TYR A 140 6.91 3.47 -5.38
CA TYR A 140 6.72 3.88 -4.00
C TYR A 140 7.72 3.20 -3.06
N GLU A 141 7.90 1.88 -3.22
CA GLU A 141 8.75 1.06 -2.38
C GLU A 141 10.24 1.32 -2.60
N HIS A 142 10.68 1.52 -3.85
CA HIS A 142 12.08 1.49 -4.20
C HIS A 142 12.66 2.84 -4.66
N SER A 143 11.82 3.82 -4.98
CA SER A 143 12.29 5.06 -5.62
C SER A 143 11.77 6.32 -4.97
N ARG A 144 10.52 6.30 -4.50
CA ARG A 144 9.89 7.46 -3.89
C ARG A 144 10.54 7.78 -2.55
N THR A 145 11.02 9.02 -2.42
CA THR A 145 11.64 9.49 -1.19
C THR A 145 10.60 9.99 -0.18
N HIS A 146 10.83 9.70 1.09
CA HIS A 146 9.96 10.11 2.19
C HIS A 146 10.73 10.96 3.19
N LEU A 147 10.25 12.18 3.48
CA LEU A 147 10.91 13.07 4.46
C LEU A 147 11.06 12.42 5.83
N ALA A 148 10.04 11.67 6.27
CA ALA A 148 10.08 10.99 7.56
C ALA A 148 10.96 9.73 7.58
N LEU A 149 11.54 9.34 6.46
CA LEU A 149 12.57 8.31 6.33
C LEU A 149 13.91 8.92 5.93
N GLU A 150 14.18 10.17 6.30
CA GLU A 150 15.41 10.90 5.97
C GLU A 150 15.68 10.97 4.47
N LYS A 151 14.62 11.12 3.67
CA LYS A 151 14.62 11.10 2.20
C LYS A 151 14.96 9.73 1.59
N ASP A 152 14.88 8.66 2.38
CA ASP A 152 14.99 7.30 1.86
C ASP A 152 13.62 6.76 1.36
N ALA A 153 13.64 5.67 0.61
CA ALA A 153 12.45 4.91 0.24
C ALA A 153 12.07 3.91 1.33
N PRO A 154 10.84 3.36 1.36
CA PRO A 154 10.47 2.28 2.27
C PRO A 154 11.46 1.12 2.23
N LYS A 155 11.83 0.65 1.05
CA LYS A 155 12.97 -0.25 0.85
C LYS A 155 14.21 0.60 0.61
N SER A 156 15.09 0.63 1.60
CA SER A 156 16.34 1.39 1.54
C SER A 156 17.18 1.06 0.31
N ARG A 157 17.78 2.10 -0.27
CA ARG A 157 18.73 1.96 -1.36
C ARG A 157 20.14 2.32 -0.91
N ALA A 158 21.11 1.55 -1.39
CA ALA A 158 22.50 1.93 -1.22
C ALA A 158 22.79 3.26 -1.94
N ILE A 159 23.56 4.13 -1.28
CA ILE A 159 24.07 5.36 -1.89
C ILE A 159 25.09 4.98 -2.96
N GLN A 160 24.87 5.43 -4.19
CA GLN A 160 25.79 5.20 -5.29
C GLN A 160 26.85 6.31 -5.30
N PRO A 161 28.13 5.98 -5.10
CA PRO A 161 29.20 6.96 -5.11
C PRO A 161 29.39 7.57 -6.50
N ARG A 162 30.01 8.75 -6.57
CA ARG A 162 30.18 9.48 -7.84
C ARG A 162 31.01 8.70 -8.87
N GLU A 163 31.93 7.91 -8.39
CA GLU A 163 32.86 7.08 -9.17
C GLU A 163 32.16 5.97 -9.94
N THR A 164 30.91 5.62 -9.57
CA THR A 164 30.11 4.60 -10.27
C THR A 164 29.77 5.01 -11.71
N GLY A 165 29.79 6.31 -12.03
CA GLY A 165 29.57 6.80 -13.38
C GLY A 165 28.57 7.96 -13.49
N ILE A 166 27.98 8.10 -14.68
CA ILE A 166 27.01 9.16 -14.98
C ILE A 166 25.63 8.86 -14.38
N VAL A 167 24.87 9.92 -14.09
CA VAL A 167 23.48 9.81 -13.65
C VAL A 167 22.58 9.56 -14.86
N VAL A 168 21.84 8.46 -14.81
CA VAL A 168 20.87 8.07 -15.82
C VAL A 168 19.47 8.14 -15.24
N GLU A 169 18.54 8.69 -16.00
CA GLU A 169 17.13 8.79 -15.69
C GLU A 169 16.39 7.56 -16.22
N LEU A 170 15.60 6.92 -15.35
CA LEU A 170 14.82 5.73 -15.66
C LEU A 170 13.32 6.02 -15.42
N PRO A 171 12.50 6.03 -16.48
CA PRO A 171 11.07 6.27 -16.34
C PRO A 171 10.39 5.23 -15.45
N GLN A 172 9.50 5.69 -14.60
CA GLN A 172 8.66 4.88 -13.70
C GLN A 172 7.20 5.25 -13.90
N VAL A 173 6.28 4.32 -13.60
CA VAL A 173 4.83 4.56 -13.64
C VAL A 173 4.38 5.17 -14.99
N GLY A 174 4.83 4.56 -16.11
CA GLY A 174 4.51 5.05 -17.46
C GLY A 174 5.08 6.42 -17.80
N GLY A 175 6.15 6.85 -17.13
CA GLY A 175 6.79 8.16 -17.34
C GLY A 175 6.27 9.28 -16.42
N LEU A 176 5.31 9.01 -15.53
CA LEU A 176 4.85 10.00 -14.54
C LEU A 176 5.92 10.33 -13.51
N HIS A 177 6.81 9.39 -13.24
CA HIS A 177 7.90 9.52 -12.28
C HIS A 177 9.20 9.00 -12.87
N HIS A 178 10.32 9.32 -12.21
CA HIS A 178 11.64 8.89 -12.62
C HIS A 178 12.46 8.40 -11.44
N ARG A 179 13.28 7.38 -11.71
CA ARG A 179 14.35 6.91 -10.84
C ARG A 179 15.68 7.33 -11.42
N TYR A 180 16.57 7.78 -10.59
CA TYR A 180 17.92 8.17 -10.99
C TYR A 180 18.92 7.16 -10.45
N GLU A 181 19.79 6.66 -11.32
CA GLU A 181 20.85 5.72 -11.00
C GLU A 181 22.16 6.17 -11.64
N ARG A 182 23.29 5.77 -11.03
CA ARG A 182 24.58 5.92 -11.67
C ARG A 182 24.88 4.67 -12.47
N ARG A 183 25.37 4.84 -13.69
CA ARG A 183 25.81 3.76 -14.56
C ARG A 183 27.20 4.08 -15.13
N ALA A 184 28.04 3.05 -15.29
CA ALA A 184 29.29 3.19 -16.02
C ALA A 184 29.02 3.75 -17.40
N ALA A 185 29.92 4.65 -17.88
CA ALA A 185 29.82 5.28 -19.19
C ALA A 185 30.22 4.26 -20.29
#